data_701a8a22447d0b8dda0cc584a20ea7a5
#
_entry.id   701a8a22447d0b8dda0cc584a20ea7a5
#
_cell.length_a   1.000
_cell.length_b   1.000
_cell.length_c   1.000
_cell.angle_alpha   90.00
_cell.angle_beta   90.00
_cell.angle_gamma   90.00
#
_symmetry.space_group_name_H-M   'P 1'
#
loop_
_entity.id
_entity.type
_entity.pdbx_description
1 polymer ?
#
loop_
_entity_poly.entity_id
_entity_poly.type
_entity_poly.pdbx_seq_one_letter_code
_entity_poly.pdbx_strand_id
1 'polypeptide(L)'
;MTILSFNLIKNKSNIFGFSSFLILLSLLGILYSTFYTSFKKPINLGMDFVGGNELRVERICEDECDNISPDLVIEKLREFSNNKNISNNIKLQIQNNNRLISIRTPYLTIEESNYLINNLDNIVGPLNYESKDSRIIGPKLGKKLLINCATSLLVSLVAISLYISFRFDKKYALFALLALFHDLFIVFGIFSWLGIIFSIEVNSLFAVSLLTIAGYSVNDTVVIFDRIRENLKQNSGNYNKTIQISVNESFRRTLFTSITTLIPLLSLIIFGSYSLFWFSISLSLGILIGSYSSILLAPSFLINE
;
A
#
# COMPACT_ATOMS: atom_id res chain seq x y z
N MET A 1 -20.54 -10.24 -29.69
CA MET A 1 -19.85 -10.99 -28.62
C MET A 1 -20.26 -10.35 -27.29
N THR A 2 -21.29 -10.91 -26.67
CA THR A 2 -21.89 -10.42 -25.40
C THR A 2 -20.99 -10.80 -24.24
N ILE A 3 -19.98 -9.95 -23.98
CA ILE A 3 -19.07 -10.13 -22.85
C ILE A 3 -19.75 -9.53 -21.63
N LEU A 4 -20.07 -10.40 -20.65
CA LEU A 4 -20.49 -10.11 -19.29
C LEU A 4 -21.35 -8.83 -19.12
N SER A 5 -22.64 -8.95 -19.40
CA SER A 5 -23.62 -7.93 -18.97
C SER A 5 -23.86 -8.11 -17.47
N PHE A 6 -23.05 -7.43 -16.65
CA PHE A 6 -23.31 -7.38 -15.22
C PHE A 6 -24.55 -6.52 -14.97
N ASN A 7 -25.53 -7.04 -14.23
CA ASN A 7 -26.76 -6.33 -13.92
C ASN A 7 -26.61 -5.55 -12.61
N LEU A 8 -26.21 -4.27 -12.70
CA LEU A 8 -26.05 -3.36 -11.57
C LEU A 8 -27.32 -3.19 -10.76
N ILE A 9 -28.46 -3.05 -11.44
CA ILE A 9 -29.76 -2.78 -10.80
C ILE A 9 -30.13 -3.93 -9.87
N LYS A 10 -30.01 -5.17 -10.35
CA LYS A 10 -30.34 -6.37 -9.55
C LYS A 10 -29.35 -6.59 -8.40
N ASN A 11 -28.08 -6.24 -8.58
CA ASN A 11 -27.03 -6.55 -7.63
C ASN A 11 -26.63 -5.36 -6.73
N LYS A 12 -27.38 -4.23 -6.78
CA LYS A 12 -27.11 -3.01 -6.00
C LYS A 12 -26.92 -3.32 -4.52
N SER A 13 -27.84 -4.07 -3.90
CA SER A 13 -27.75 -4.44 -2.47
C SER A 13 -26.49 -5.25 -2.14
N ASN A 14 -26.10 -6.18 -3.00
CA ASN A 14 -24.89 -6.99 -2.80
C ASN A 14 -23.62 -6.16 -2.93
N ILE A 15 -23.59 -5.20 -3.86
CA ILE A 15 -22.45 -4.26 -4.04
C ILE A 15 -22.28 -3.43 -2.79
N PHE A 16 -23.34 -2.82 -2.28
CA PHE A 16 -23.29 -2.05 -1.03
C PHE A 16 -22.94 -2.92 0.17
N GLY A 17 -23.49 -4.11 0.28
CA GLY A 17 -23.18 -5.08 1.33
C GLY A 17 -21.69 -5.44 1.35
N PHE A 18 -21.13 -5.76 0.19
CA PHE A 18 -19.72 -6.09 0.05
C PHE A 18 -18.80 -4.90 0.39
N SER A 19 -19.11 -3.69 -0.13
CA SER A 19 -18.35 -2.47 0.19
C SER A 19 -18.42 -2.14 1.68
N SER A 20 -19.62 -2.24 2.29
CA SER A 20 -19.77 -2.01 3.74
C SER A 20 -18.99 -3.01 4.57
N PHE A 21 -18.96 -4.28 4.16
CA PHE A 21 -18.16 -5.32 4.80
C PHE A 21 -16.67 -4.99 4.74
N LEU A 22 -16.16 -4.57 3.58
CA LEU A 22 -14.75 -4.17 3.43
C LEU A 22 -14.39 -2.96 4.27
N ILE A 23 -15.27 -1.94 4.32
CA ILE A 23 -15.09 -0.76 5.17
C ILE A 23 -15.05 -1.16 6.66
N LEU A 24 -15.97 -2.01 7.09
CA LEU A 24 -16.04 -2.47 8.48
C LEU A 24 -14.79 -3.27 8.85
N LEU A 25 -14.36 -4.18 7.98
CA LEU A 25 -13.13 -4.96 8.17
C LEU A 25 -11.89 -4.03 8.26
N SER A 26 -11.80 -3.03 7.40
CA SER A 26 -10.72 -2.04 7.42
C SER A 26 -10.74 -1.21 8.72
N LEU A 27 -11.91 -0.76 9.15
CA LEU A 27 -12.08 -0.02 10.39
C LEU A 27 -11.66 -0.84 11.61
N LEU A 28 -12.07 -2.10 11.68
CA LEU A 28 -11.68 -3.02 12.75
C LEU A 28 -10.16 -3.20 12.80
N GLY A 29 -9.49 -3.37 11.65
CA GLY A 29 -8.04 -3.47 11.57
C GLY A 29 -7.33 -2.22 12.09
N ILE A 30 -7.79 -1.04 11.68
CA ILE A 30 -7.23 0.25 12.11
C ILE A 30 -7.42 0.46 13.61
N LEU A 31 -8.61 0.18 14.14
CA LEU A 31 -8.91 0.32 15.58
C LEU A 31 -8.09 -0.67 16.40
N TYR A 32 -8.06 -1.94 15.99
CA TYR A 32 -7.27 -2.98 16.67
C TYR A 32 -5.78 -2.62 16.68
N SER A 33 -5.25 -2.17 15.54
CA SER A 33 -3.87 -1.71 15.41
C SER A 33 -3.56 -0.56 16.37
N THR A 34 -4.47 0.42 16.49
CA THR A 34 -4.25 1.61 17.30
C THR A 34 -4.30 1.33 18.81
N PHE A 35 -5.21 0.45 19.24
CA PHE A 35 -5.48 0.27 20.67
C PHE A 35 -4.81 -0.97 21.29
N TYR A 36 -4.64 -2.04 20.53
CA TYR A 36 -4.24 -3.36 21.07
C TYR A 36 -2.84 -3.81 20.65
N THR A 37 -2.22 -3.20 19.63
CA THR A 37 -0.87 -3.58 19.22
C THR A 37 0.22 -2.86 20.00
N SER A 38 1.43 -3.42 19.98
CA SER A 38 2.61 -2.85 20.63
C SER A 38 3.05 -1.50 20.04
N PHE A 39 2.77 -1.27 18.76
CA PHE A 39 3.14 -0.02 18.09
C PHE A 39 2.12 1.12 18.26
N LYS A 40 0.92 0.85 18.81
CA LYS A 40 -0.12 1.86 19.17
C LYS A 40 -0.35 2.92 18.09
N LYS A 41 -0.40 2.52 16.83
CA LYS A 41 -0.60 3.39 15.66
C LYS A 41 -1.55 2.71 14.69
N PRO A 42 -2.29 3.47 13.85
CA PRO A 42 -3.26 2.90 12.91
C PRO A 42 -2.63 1.95 11.87
N ILE A 43 -1.33 2.04 11.68
CA ILE A 43 -0.55 1.22 10.77
C ILE A 43 0.88 1.07 11.32
N ASN A 44 1.53 -0.03 11.00
CA ASN A 44 2.90 -0.29 11.43
C ASN A 44 3.89 0.53 10.60
N LEU A 45 4.43 1.61 11.17
CA LEU A 45 5.33 2.53 10.48
C LEU A 45 6.75 1.97 10.41
N GLY A 46 7.32 1.97 9.21
CA GLY A 46 8.68 1.55 8.96
C GLY A 46 9.74 2.60 9.29
N MET A 47 10.98 2.22 9.06
CA MET A 47 12.18 3.01 9.39
C MET A 47 12.16 4.42 8.77
N ASP A 48 11.62 4.59 7.56
CA ASP A 48 11.51 5.90 6.90
C ASP A 48 10.81 6.94 7.78
N PHE A 49 9.87 6.51 8.62
CA PHE A 49 9.02 7.38 9.44
C PHE A 49 9.41 7.41 10.92
N VAL A 50 9.92 6.30 11.43
CA VAL A 50 10.30 6.19 12.85
C VAL A 50 11.75 6.59 13.06
N GLY A 51 12.58 6.45 12.03
CA GLY A 51 14.03 6.52 12.10
C GLY A 51 14.63 5.17 12.48
N GLY A 52 15.92 5.03 12.26
CA GLY A 52 16.67 3.80 12.53
C GLY A 52 17.86 3.64 11.59
N ASN A 53 18.55 2.52 11.73
CA ASN A 53 19.64 2.10 10.88
C ASN A 53 19.24 0.82 10.16
N GLU A 54 19.47 0.75 8.86
CA GLU A 54 19.36 -0.46 8.05
C GLU A 54 20.73 -0.77 7.45
N LEU A 55 21.21 -1.95 7.72
CA LEU A 55 22.43 -2.48 7.13
C LEU A 55 22.05 -3.67 6.24
N ARG A 56 22.43 -3.61 4.98
CA ARG A 56 22.33 -4.74 4.04
C ARG A 56 23.74 -5.14 3.64
N VAL A 57 24.04 -6.42 3.71
CA VAL A 57 25.35 -6.96 3.39
C VAL A 57 25.21 -8.38 2.89
N GLU A 58 26.05 -8.77 1.93
CA GLU A 58 26.10 -10.13 1.41
C GLU A 58 27.15 -10.95 2.15
N ARG A 59 26.84 -12.23 2.37
CA ARG A 59 27.79 -13.21 2.88
C ARG A 59 28.64 -13.75 1.74
N ILE A 60 29.91 -14.01 2.03
CA ILE A 60 30.82 -14.70 1.11
C ILE A 60 30.71 -16.20 1.39
N CYS A 61 30.16 -16.95 0.41
CA CYS A 61 30.02 -18.39 0.50
C CYS A 61 30.55 -19.02 -0.82
N GLU A 62 31.24 -20.15 -0.73
CA GLU A 62 31.82 -20.79 -1.91
C GLU A 62 30.76 -21.36 -2.85
N ASP A 63 29.74 -22.07 -2.32
CA ASP A 63 28.59 -22.60 -3.07
C ASP A 63 27.27 -22.15 -2.49
N GLU A 64 26.77 -22.77 -1.41
CA GLU A 64 25.57 -22.39 -0.69
C GLU A 64 25.93 -21.87 0.70
N CYS A 65 25.24 -20.81 1.14
CA CYS A 65 25.45 -20.32 2.49
C CYS A 65 24.74 -21.22 3.50
N ASP A 66 25.44 -21.55 4.59
CA ASP A 66 24.85 -22.29 5.71
C ASP A 66 23.56 -21.61 6.20
N ASN A 67 22.61 -22.44 6.59
CA ASN A 67 21.35 -21.96 7.10
C ASN A 67 21.56 -21.35 8.50
N ILE A 68 21.25 -20.07 8.64
CA ILE A 68 21.38 -19.34 9.90
C ILE A 68 19.98 -19.07 10.45
N SER A 69 19.76 -19.42 11.71
CA SER A 69 18.52 -19.04 12.41
C SER A 69 18.55 -17.55 12.72
N PRO A 70 17.55 -16.77 12.25
CA PRO A 70 17.45 -15.36 12.57
C PRO A 70 17.43 -15.08 14.06
N ASP A 71 16.79 -15.94 14.85
CA ASP A 71 16.66 -15.77 16.30
C ASP A 71 18.01 -15.88 17.01
N LEU A 72 18.86 -16.79 16.56
CA LEU A 72 20.21 -16.99 17.14
C LEU A 72 21.12 -15.78 16.83
N VAL A 73 21.01 -15.21 15.64
CA VAL A 73 21.76 -13.98 15.29
C VAL A 73 21.28 -12.80 16.12
N ILE A 74 19.96 -12.65 16.28
CA ILE A 74 19.37 -11.59 17.10
C ILE A 74 19.81 -11.73 18.56
N GLU A 75 19.84 -12.95 19.11
CA GLU A 75 20.29 -13.21 20.48
C GLU A 75 21.76 -12.82 20.66
N LYS A 76 22.64 -13.24 19.77
CA LYS A 76 24.06 -12.86 19.81
C LYS A 76 24.26 -11.34 19.63
N LEU A 77 23.53 -10.70 18.71
CA LEU A 77 23.59 -9.25 18.56
C LEU A 77 23.11 -8.49 19.82
N ARG A 78 22.16 -9.07 20.56
CA ARG A 78 21.73 -8.54 21.87
C ARG A 78 22.79 -8.64 22.93
N GLU A 79 23.56 -9.73 22.99
CA GLU A 79 24.65 -9.91 23.92
C GLU A 79 25.78 -8.87 23.67
N PHE A 80 26.10 -8.57 22.41
CA PHE A 80 27.06 -7.53 22.05
C PHE A 80 26.57 -6.11 22.30
N SER A 81 25.27 -5.91 22.43
CA SER A 81 24.68 -4.58 22.64
C SER A 81 24.58 -4.28 24.14
N ASN A 82 25.52 -3.49 24.68
CA ASN A 82 25.47 -2.99 26.07
C ASN A 82 24.26 -2.06 26.33
N ASN A 83 23.50 -1.69 25.31
CA ASN A 83 22.40 -0.74 25.40
C ASN A 83 21.05 -1.46 25.34
N LYS A 84 20.34 -1.52 26.49
CA LYS A 84 19.04 -2.20 26.63
C LYS A 84 17.97 -1.75 25.58
N ASN A 85 18.08 -0.54 25.08
CA ASN A 85 17.16 -0.01 24.06
C ASN A 85 17.38 -0.63 22.67
N ILE A 86 18.61 -1.07 22.36
CA ILE A 86 18.98 -1.68 21.08
C ILE A 86 18.50 -3.12 21.07
N SER A 87 18.61 -3.84 22.20
CA SER A 87 18.38 -5.27 22.28
C SER A 87 16.95 -5.71 21.95
N ASN A 88 15.95 -4.84 22.14
CA ASN A 88 14.55 -5.25 22.04
C ASN A 88 13.91 -5.06 20.64
N ASN A 89 14.54 -4.29 19.74
CA ASN A 89 13.95 -3.90 18.46
C ASN A 89 14.85 -4.18 17.24
N ILE A 90 15.74 -5.18 17.32
CA ILE A 90 16.52 -5.64 16.18
C ILE A 90 15.61 -6.53 15.31
N LYS A 91 15.52 -6.22 14.02
CA LYS A 91 14.86 -7.06 13.02
C LYS A 91 15.90 -7.56 12.04
N LEU A 92 15.96 -8.86 11.85
CA LEU A 92 16.83 -9.52 10.90
C LEU A 92 15.99 -10.17 9.80
N GLN A 93 16.40 -9.94 8.56
CA GLN A 93 15.83 -10.60 7.39
C GLN A 93 16.97 -11.23 6.59
N ILE A 94 16.81 -12.51 6.27
CA ILE A 94 17.75 -13.28 5.47
C ILE A 94 17.07 -13.60 4.15
N GLN A 95 17.75 -13.36 3.03
CA GLN A 95 17.22 -13.50 1.68
C GLN A 95 18.25 -14.16 0.75
N ASN A 96 17.85 -14.49 -0.49
CA ASN A 96 18.72 -15.06 -1.52
C ASN A 96 19.51 -16.30 -1.01
N ASN A 97 18.80 -17.35 -0.60
CA ASN A 97 19.42 -18.58 -0.10
C ASN A 97 20.49 -18.32 0.97
N ASN A 98 20.15 -17.52 1.96
CA ASN A 98 21.02 -17.12 3.08
C ASN A 98 22.24 -16.26 2.72
N ARG A 99 22.29 -15.68 1.51
CA ARG A 99 23.37 -14.79 1.09
C ARG A 99 23.20 -13.36 1.56
N LEU A 100 21.99 -12.79 1.41
CA LEU A 100 21.74 -11.39 1.75
C LEU A 100 21.18 -11.27 3.17
N ILE A 101 21.88 -10.54 4.01
CA ILE A 101 21.46 -10.22 5.37
C ILE A 101 21.06 -8.73 5.43
N SER A 102 19.84 -8.48 5.90
CA SER A 102 19.35 -7.14 6.20
C SER A 102 19.06 -7.02 7.70
N ILE A 103 19.77 -6.13 8.36
CA ILE A 103 19.61 -5.85 9.79
C ILE A 103 19.03 -4.46 9.95
N ARG A 104 17.91 -4.38 10.66
CA ARG A 104 17.29 -3.11 11.05
C ARG A 104 17.37 -2.95 12.56
N THR A 105 17.85 -1.80 12.98
CA THR A 105 17.96 -1.42 14.39
C THR A 105 17.30 -0.07 14.63
N PRO A 106 16.92 0.26 15.88
CA PRO A 106 16.66 1.64 16.25
C PRO A 106 17.82 2.56 15.88
N TYR A 107 17.59 3.88 15.91
CA TYR A 107 18.66 4.81 15.61
C TYR A 107 19.87 4.58 16.51
N LEU A 108 21.00 4.33 15.88
CA LEU A 108 22.32 4.16 16.50
C LEU A 108 23.23 5.30 16.08
N THR A 109 24.16 5.64 16.97
CA THR A 109 25.28 6.49 16.62
C THR A 109 26.22 5.79 15.62
N ILE A 110 27.07 6.56 14.95
CA ILE A 110 28.02 6.00 13.99
C ILE A 110 28.97 4.99 14.67
N GLU A 111 29.39 5.27 15.91
CA GLU A 111 30.25 4.39 16.70
C GLU A 111 29.54 3.05 17.03
N GLU A 112 28.30 3.11 17.51
CA GLU A 112 27.50 1.92 17.81
C GLU A 112 27.23 1.10 16.56
N SER A 113 26.94 1.76 15.44
CA SER A 113 26.71 1.11 14.15
C SER A 113 27.97 0.38 13.65
N ASN A 114 29.14 1.03 13.72
CA ASN A 114 30.42 0.42 13.34
C ASN A 114 30.77 -0.77 14.26
N TYR A 115 30.50 -0.64 15.56
CA TYR A 115 30.70 -1.73 16.51
C TYR A 115 29.88 -2.97 16.17
N LEU A 116 28.59 -2.80 15.85
CA LEU A 116 27.73 -3.89 15.42
C LEU A 116 28.21 -4.54 14.11
N ILE A 117 28.64 -3.74 13.15
CA ILE A 117 29.14 -4.21 11.85
C ILE A 117 30.39 -5.06 12.03
N ASN A 118 31.37 -4.58 12.83
CA ASN A 118 32.63 -5.29 13.05
C ASN A 118 32.47 -6.61 13.80
N ASN A 119 31.39 -6.75 14.57
CA ASN A 119 31.08 -8.02 15.28
C ASN A 119 30.17 -8.94 14.47
N LEU A 120 29.58 -8.46 13.36
CA LEU A 120 28.66 -9.25 12.57
C LEU A 120 29.36 -10.44 11.88
N ASP A 121 30.60 -10.24 11.39
CA ASP A 121 31.41 -11.30 10.78
C ASP A 121 31.60 -12.51 11.70
N ASN A 122 31.74 -12.27 13.00
CA ASN A 122 31.92 -13.33 13.99
C ASN A 122 30.65 -14.16 14.22
N ILE A 123 29.49 -13.61 13.84
CA ILE A 123 28.18 -14.23 14.07
C ILE A 123 27.69 -14.97 12.83
N VAL A 124 27.82 -14.35 11.65
CA VAL A 124 27.19 -14.82 10.41
C VAL A 124 28.19 -15.35 9.37
N GLY A 125 29.50 -15.29 9.68
CA GLY A 125 30.59 -15.66 8.77
C GLY A 125 31.06 -14.46 7.92
N PRO A 126 32.02 -14.69 7.00
CA PRO A 126 32.66 -13.63 6.23
C PRO A 126 31.68 -12.85 5.37
N LEU A 127 31.77 -11.53 5.42
CA LEU A 127 30.90 -10.58 4.75
C LEU A 127 31.59 -9.88 3.58
N ASN A 128 30.84 -9.66 2.51
CA ASN A 128 31.31 -8.83 1.39
C ASN A 128 31.02 -7.36 1.68
N TYR A 129 32.01 -6.64 2.15
CA TYR A 129 31.89 -5.22 2.46
C TYR A 129 31.76 -4.32 1.24
N GLU A 130 32.09 -4.78 0.03
CA GLU A 130 31.87 -4.03 -1.20
C GLU A 130 30.36 -3.97 -1.56
N SER A 131 29.58 -4.99 -1.16
CA SER A 131 28.13 -5.04 -1.33
C SER A 131 27.35 -4.31 -0.22
N LYS A 132 28.06 -3.70 0.73
CA LYS A 132 27.45 -3.06 1.90
C LYS A 132 26.62 -1.84 1.50
N ASP A 133 25.30 -1.92 1.72
CA ASP A 133 24.38 -0.78 1.67
C ASP A 133 23.94 -0.43 3.10
N SER A 134 24.22 0.79 3.53
CA SER A 134 23.90 1.27 4.87
C SER A 134 23.05 2.53 4.79
N ARG A 135 21.86 2.48 5.38
CA ARG A 135 20.94 3.61 5.45
C ARG A 135 20.69 3.99 6.90
N ILE A 136 20.90 5.25 7.20
CA ILE A 136 20.69 5.82 8.52
C ILE A 136 19.69 6.95 8.42
N ILE A 137 18.58 6.83 9.13
CA ILE A 137 17.53 7.85 9.19
C ILE A 137 17.38 8.32 10.62
N GLY A 138 17.76 9.56 10.89
CA GLY A 138 17.57 10.15 12.21
C GLY A 138 16.07 10.34 12.54
N PRO A 139 15.67 10.23 13.82
CA PRO A 139 14.25 10.33 14.23
C PRO A 139 13.58 11.66 13.83
N LYS A 140 14.31 12.76 13.83
CA LYS A 140 13.82 14.07 13.38
C LYS A 140 13.49 14.07 11.89
N LEU A 141 14.33 13.44 11.07
CA LEU A 141 14.13 13.32 9.64
C LEU A 141 12.94 12.39 9.35
N GLY A 142 12.85 11.24 10.02
CA GLY A 142 11.73 10.31 9.87
C GLY A 142 10.39 10.98 10.18
N LYS A 143 10.30 11.71 11.30
CA LYS A 143 9.08 12.47 11.64
C LYS A 143 8.74 13.52 10.58
N LYS A 144 9.74 14.23 10.03
CA LYS A 144 9.54 15.21 8.95
C LYS A 144 9.03 14.53 7.68
N LEU A 145 9.57 13.37 7.31
CA LEU A 145 9.10 12.58 6.16
C LEU A 145 7.65 12.15 6.34
N LEU A 146 7.26 11.65 7.52
CA LEU A 146 5.88 11.27 7.82
C LEU A 146 4.92 12.46 7.63
N ILE A 147 5.26 13.63 8.19
CA ILE A 147 4.46 14.85 8.06
C ILE A 147 4.37 15.26 6.58
N ASN A 148 5.48 15.26 5.85
CA ASN A 148 5.49 15.63 4.44
C ASN A 148 4.63 14.67 3.60
N CYS A 149 4.69 13.36 3.83
CA CYS A 149 3.86 12.38 3.16
C CYS A 149 2.36 12.60 3.46
N ALA A 150 2.01 12.82 4.73
CA ALA A 150 0.64 13.10 5.14
C ALA A 150 0.10 14.41 4.53
N THR A 151 0.91 15.46 4.54
CA THR A 151 0.53 16.76 3.94
C THR A 151 0.40 16.67 2.42
N SER A 152 1.31 15.96 1.74
CA SER A 152 1.22 15.74 0.30
C SER A 152 -0.05 14.97 -0.10
N LEU A 153 -0.39 13.92 0.67
CA LEU A 153 -1.63 13.16 0.45
C LEU A 153 -2.85 14.06 0.65
N LEU A 154 -2.89 14.85 1.72
CA LEU A 154 -4.00 15.76 1.99
C LEU A 154 -4.16 16.82 0.90
N VAL A 155 -3.06 17.48 0.51
CA VAL A 155 -3.07 18.50 -0.55
C VAL A 155 -3.55 17.89 -1.87
N SER A 156 -3.07 16.70 -2.23
CA SER A 156 -3.52 16.00 -3.43
C SER A 156 -5.01 15.65 -3.40
N LEU A 157 -5.51 15.15 -2.26
CA LEU A 157 -6.94 14.85 -2.10
C LEU A 157 -7.81 16.11 -2.21
N VAL A 158 -7.36 17.23 -1.63
CA VAL A 158 -8.05 18.53 -1.78
C VAL A 158 -8.05 18.98 -3.24
N ALA A 159 -6.90 18.91 -3.93
CA ALA A 159 -6.80 19.30 -5.34
C ALA A 159 -7.69 18.42 -6.23
N ILE A 160 -7.70 17.10 -6.03
CA ILE A 160 -8.58 16.17 -6.72
C ILE A 160 -10.05 16.50 -6.44
N SER A 161 -10.40 16.77 -5.17
CA SER A 161 -11.78 17.11 -4.78
C SER A 161 -12.25 18.40 -5.44
N LEU A 162 -11.40 19.42 -5.51
CA LEU A 162 -11.68 20.67 -6.22
C LEU A 162 -11.87 20.41 -7.71
N TYR A 163 -10.95 19.68 -8.36
CA TYR A 163 -11.06 19.34 -9.77
C TYR A 163 -12.37 18.62 -10.10
N ILE A 164 -12.75 17.60 -9.34
CA ILE A 164 -14.00 16.86 -9.54
C ILE A 164 -15.22 17.77 -9.32
N SER A 165 -15.17 18.62 -8.29
CA SER A 165 -16.29 19.56 -7.98
C SER A 165 -16.50 20.62 -9.06
N PHE A 166 -15.43 21.03 -9.76
CA PHE A 166 -15.55 21.93 -10.92
C PHE A 166 -15.96 21.19 -12.20
N ARG A 167 -15.55 19.93 -12.35
CA ARG A 167 -15.76 19.13 -13.57
C ARG A 167 -17.17 18.54 -13.66
N PHE A 168 -17.78 18.21 -12.51
CA PHE A 168 -19.05 17.52 -12.40
C PHE A 168 -20.08 18.28 -11.55
N ASP A 169 -21.37 17.99 -11.81
CA ASP A 169 -22.45 18.44 -10.96
C ASP A 169 -22.29 17.85 -9.53
N LYS A 170 -22.79 18.56 -8.52
CA LYS A 170 -22.61 18.22 -7.09
C LYS A 170 -22.88 16.75 -6.75
N LYS A 171 -23.91 16.15 -7.36
CA LYS A 171 -24.28 14.74 -7.11
C LYS A 171 -23.21 13.77 -7.60
N TYR A 172 -22.72 13.94 -8.82
CA TYR A 172 -21.65 13.11 -9.38
C TYR A 172 -20.32 13.32 -8.65
N ALA A 173 -19.99 14.57 -8.34
CA ALA A 173 -18.79 14.90 -7.59
C ALA A 173 -18.79 14.22 -6.22
N LEU A 174 -19.89 14.28 -5.47
CA LEU A 174 -20.01 13.62 -4.18
C LEU A 174 -19.77 12.10 -4.28
N PHE A 175 -20.41 11.42 -5.23
CA PHE A 175 -20.29 9.97 -5.37
C PHE A 175 -18.91 9.54 -5.86
N ALA A 176 -18.26 10.32 -6.72
CA ALA A 176 -16.87 10.08 -7.11
C ALA A 176 -15.91 10.21 -5.93
N LEU A 177 -16.10 11.21 -5.07
CA LEU A 177 -15.30 11.39 -3.86
C LEU A 177 -15.53 10.29 -2.84
N LEU A 178 -16.79 9.87 -2.64
CA LEU A 178 -17.09 8.74 -1.76
C LEU A 178 -16.40 7.45 -2.22
N ALA A 179 -16.40 7.17 -3.53
CA ALA A 179 -15.68 6.04 -4.10
C ALA A 179 -14.17 6.17 -3.89
N LEU A 180 -13.59 7.34 -4.11
CA LEU A 180 -12.16 7.59 -3.87
C LEU A 180 -11.76 7.34 -2.41
N PHE A 181 -12.50 7.91 -1.46
CA PHE A 181 -12.22 7.71 -0.03
C PHE A 181 -12.41 6.25 0.39
N HIS A 182 -13.42 5.56 -0.13
CA HIS A 182 -13.62 4.13 0.05
C HIS A 182 -12.37 3.33 -0.36
N ASP A 183 -11.81 3.60 -1.53
CA ASP A 183 -10.68 2.84 -2.07
C ASP A 183 -9.43 3.04 -1.21
N LEU A 184 -9.08 4.28 -0.89
CA LEU A 184 -7.94 4.59 -0.04
C LEU A 184 -8.09 4.01 1.36
N PHE A 185 -9.29 4.08 1.92
CA PHE A 185 -9.57 3.57 3.26
C PHE A 185 -9.42 2.05 3.34
N ILE A 186 -9.87 1.32 2.31
CA ILE A 186 -9.72 -0.14 2.26
C ILE A 186 -8.25 -0.54 2.11
N VAL A 187 -7.50 0.10 1.20
CA VAL A 187 -6.06 -0.19 1.05
C VAL A 187 -5.31 0.07 2.36
N PHE A 188 -5.61 1.20 3.02
CA PHE A 188 -5.02 1.52 4.31
C PHE A 188 -5.38 0.48 5.39
N GLY A 189 -6.63 0.04 5.44
CA GLY A 189 -7.10 -1.00 6.35
C GLY A 189 -6.47 -2.37 6.11
N ILE A 190 -6.29 -2.77 4.85
CA ILE A 190 -5.59 -4.01 4.49
C ILE A 190 -4.15 -3.96 5.02
N PHE A 191 -3.42 -2.86 4.83
CA PHE A 191 -2.06 -2.71 5.33
C PHE A 191 -2.00 -2.62 6.86
N SER A 192 -3.07 -2.15 7.52
CA SER A 192 -3.20 -2.24 8.98
C SER A 192 -3.24 -3.71 9.43
N TRP A 193 -4.06 -4.56 8.79
CA TRP A 193 -4.11 -6.00 9.05
C TRP A 193 -2.79 -6.71 8.74
N LEU A 194 -2.14 -6.40 7.63
CA LEU A 194 -0.83 -6.96 7.28
C LEU A 194 0.23 -6.60 8.32
N GLY A 195 0.17 -5.38 8.85
CA GLY A 195 1.02 -4.96 9.97
C GLY A 195 0.79 -5.73 11.25
N ILE A 196 -0.48 -6.09 11.57
CA ILE A 196 -0.85 -6.87 12.76
C ILE A 196 -0.41 -8.33 12.62
N ILE A 197 -0.73 -8.98 11.50
CA ILE A 197 -0.57 -10.43 11.30
C ILE A 197 0.88 -10.79 10.95
N PHE A 198 1.48 -10.03 10.04
CA PHE A 198 2.80 -10.33 9.47
C PHE A 198 3.88 -9.33 9.87
N SER A 199 3.58 -8.39 10.77
CA SER A 199 4.52 -7.32 11.17
C SER A 199 5.08 -6.50 10.00
N ILE A 200 4.31 -6.39 8.91
CA ILE A 200 4.72 -5.64 7.72
C ILE A 200 4.74 -4.16 8.06
N GLU A 201 5.84 -3.52 7.68
CA GLU A 201 6.05 -2.09 7.87
C GLU A 201 5.76 -1.32 6.60
N VAL A 202 5.08 -0.18 6.75
CA VAL A 202 4.89 0.76 5.65
C VAL A 202 5.98 1.83 5.64
N ASN A 203 6.51 2.09 4.45
CA ASN A 203 7.56 3.09 4.19
C ASN A 203 7.01 4.26 3.37
N SER A 204 7.89 5.16 2.96
CA SER A 204 7.54 6.32 2.12
C SER A 204 6.92 5.93 0.77
N LEU A 205 7.30 4.77 0.20
CA LEU A 205 6.71 4.27 -1.05
C LEU A 205 5.23 3.91 -0.90
N PHE A 206 4.79 3.49 0.29
CA PHE A 206 3.36 3.27 0.55
C PHE A 206 2.55 4.58 0.44
N ALA A 207 3.09 5.70 0.92
CA ALA A 207 2.43 7.00 0.74
C ALA A 207 2.34 7.38 -0.74
N VAL A 208 3.40 7.10 -1.52
CA VAL A 208 3.40 7.29 -2.99
C VAL A 208 2.35 6.39 -3.65
N SER A 209 2.20 5.13 -3.21
CA SER A 209 1.16 4.25 -3.74
C SER A 209 -0.25 4.78 -3.49
N LEU A 210 -0.54 5.31 -2.29
CA LEU A 210 -1.85 5.92 -1.99
C LEU A 210 -2.16 7.13 -2.90
N LEU A 211 -1.15 7.99 -3.17
CA LEU A 211 -1.29 9.10 -4.11
C LEU A 211 -1.61 8.61 -5.53
N THR A 212 -0.90 7.59 -5.97
CA THR A 212 -1.10 6.99 -7.30
C THR A 212 -2.46 6.32 -7.42
N ILE A 213 -2.90 5.58 -6.38
CA ILE A 213 -4.23 4.96 -6.30
C ILE A 213 -5.32 6.02 -6.40
N ALA A 214 -5.16 7.15 -5.69
CA ALA A 214 -6.12 8.25 -5.74
C ALA A 214 -6.31 8.78 -7.16
N GLY A 215 -5.21 9.04 -7.88
CA GLY A 215 -5.28 9.49 -9.27
C GLY A 215 -5.88 8.44 -10.21
N TYR A 216 -5.53 7.17 -10.02
CA TYR A 216 -6.03 6.07 -10.85
C TYR A 216 -7.54 5.84 -10.66
N SER A 217 -8.01 5.72 -9.42
CA SER A 217 -9.43 5.52 -9.09
C SER A 217 -10.31 6.64 -9.62
N VAL A 218 -9.88 7.89 -9.44
CA VAL A 218 -10.61 9.05 -9.97
C VAL A 218 -10.72 9.01 -11.49
N ASN A 219 -9.64 8.69 -12.19
CA ASN A 219 -9.63 8.63 -13.66
C ASN A 219 -10.69 7.66 -14.19
N ASP A 220 -10.79 6.47 -13.62
CA ASP A 220 -11.77 5.46 -14.04
C ASP A 220 -13.20 5.91 -13.72
N THR A 221 -13.45 6.49 -12.54
CA THR A 221 -14.77 7.01 -12.15
C THR A 221 -15.20 8.16 -13.06
N VAL A 222 -14.29 9.09 -13.39
CA VAL A 222 -14.56 10.23 -14.30
C VAL A 222 -14.99 9.72 -15.67
N VAL A 223 -14.30 8.73 -16.24
CA VAL A 223 -14.64 8.17 -17.56
C VAL A 223 -16.04 7.55 -17.58
N ILE A 224 -16.38 6.79 -16.53
CA ILE A 224 -17.69 6.15 -16.42
C ILE A 224 -18.79 7.21 -16.24
N PHE A 225 -18.58 8.20 -15.39
CA PHE A 225 -19.55 9.27 -15.15
C PHE A 225 -19.75 10.19 -16.36
N ASP A 226 -18.68 10.49 -17.11
CA ASP A 226 -18.81 11.22 -18.37
C ASP A 226 -19.68 10.43 -19.37
N ARG A 227 -19.48 9.12 -19.48
CA ARG A 227 -20.28 8.27 -20.36
C ARG A 227 -21.76 8.20 -19.92
N ILE A 228 -22.01 8.07 -18.61
CA ILE A 228 -23.36 8.12 -18.06
C ILE A 228 -24.05 9.45 -18.43
N ARG A 229 -23.35 10.57 -18.23
CA ARG A 229 -23.87 11.92 -18.52
C ARG A 229 -24.13 12.14 -19.99
N GLU A 230 -23.25 11.62 -20.86
CA GLU A 230 -23.43 11.68 -22.31
C GLU A 230 -24.69 10.91 -22.74
N ASN A 231 -24.83 9.67 -22.30
CA ASN A 231 -25.97 8.82 -22.67
C ASN A 231 -27.30 9.34 -22.09
N LEU A 232 -27.29 9.94 -20.90
CA LEU A 232 -28.48 10.59 -20.31
C LEU A 232 -28.94 11.83 -21.09
N LYS A 233 -28.04 12.54 -21.76
CA LYS A 233 -28.40 13.69 -22.64
C LYS A 233 -28.97 13.23 -23.97
N GLN A 234 -28.53 12.07 -24.48
CA GLN A 234 -28.97 11.55 -25.79
C GLN A 234 -30.25 10.72 -25.69
N ASN A 235 -30.49 10.06 -24.58
CA ASN A 235 -31.62 9.15 -24.38
C ASN A 235 -32.58 9.68 -23.32
N SER A 236 -33.83 9.98 -23.73
CA SER A 236 -34.94 10.32 -22.82
C SER A 236 -35.63 9.10 -22.20
N GLY A 237 -34.96 7.94 -22.19
CA GLY A 237 -35.49 6.68 -21.67
C GLY A 237 -35.41 6.51 -20.15
N ASN A 238 -35.56 5.27 -19.69
CA ASN A 238 -35.45 4.96 -18.27
C ASN A 238 -34.04 5.25 -17.71
N TYR A 239 -33.97 6.14 -16.74
CA TYR A 239 -32.74 6.62 -16.11
C TYR A 239 -31.82 5.49 -15.65
N ASN A 240 -32.36 4.53 -14.89
CA ASN A 240 -31.57 3.41 -14.36
C ASN A 240 -31.03 2.50 -15.48
N LYS A 241 -31.83 2.29 -16.54
CA LYS A 241 -31.40 1.48 -17.70
C LYS A 241 -30.29 2.18 -18.48
N THR A 242 -30.35 3.50 -18.61
CA THR A 242 -29.30 4.29 -19.27
C THR A 242 -27.99 4.21 -18.50
N ILE A 243 -28.02 4.28 -17.16
CA ILE A 243 -26.82 4.05 -16.32
C ILE A 243 -26.24 2.68 -16.59
N GLN A 244 -27.07 1.64 -16.56
CA GLN A 244 -26.63 0.26 -16.81
C GLN A 244 -25.94 0.09 -18.16
N ILE A 245 -26.49 0.68 -19.21
CA ILE A 245 -25.92 0.65 -20.57
C ILE A 245 -24.57 1.35 -20.58
N SER A 246 -24.48 2.56 -20.00
CA SER A 246 -23.26 3.36 -19.96
C SER A 246 -22.11 2.66 -19.25
N VAL A 247 -22.40 1.99 -18.14
CA VAL A 247 -21.41 1.18 -17.42
C VAL A 247 -20.92 0.01 -18.26
N ASN A 248 -21.83 -0.71 -18.92
CA ASN A 248 -21.46 -1.83 -19.79
C ASN A 248 -20.61 -1.37 -20.98
N GLU A 249 -20.86 -0.20 -21.53
CA GLU A 249 -20.06 0.39 -22.61
C GLU A 249 -18.65 0.77 -22.14
N SER A 250 -18.53 1.30 -20.93
CA SER A 250 -17.24 1.71 -20.33
C SER A 250 -16.45 0.53 -19.75
N PHE A 251 -17.13 -0.56 -19.38
CA PHE A 251 -16.56 -1.72 -18.68
C PHE A 251 -15.30 -2.27 -19.35
N ARG A 252 -15.35 -2.48 -20.66
CA ARG A 252 -14.22 -3.02 -21.41
C ARG A 252 -12.99 -2.12 -21.31
N ARG A 253 -13.17 -0.82 -21.45
CA ARG A 253 -12.08 0.17 -21.38
C ARG A 253 -11.44 0.15 -20.00
N THR A 254 -12.24 0.27 -18.94
CA THR A 254 -11.75 0.28 -17.55
C THR A 254 -11.05 -1.04 -17.19
N LEU A 255 -11.60 -2.19 -17.62
CA LEU A 255 -10.95 -3.48 -17.38
C LEU A 255 -9.59 -3.59 -18.07
N PHE A 256 -9.48 -3.17 -19.34
CA PHE A 256 -8.20 -3.23 -20.06
C PHE A 256 -7.17 -2.26 -19.50
N THR A 257 -7.56 -1.05 -19.07
CA THR A 257 -6.64 -0.12 -18.41
C THR A 257 -6.09 -0.70 -17.11
N SER A 258 -6.94 -1.35 -16.32
CA SER A 258 -6.51 -2.01 -15.07
C SER A 258 -5.56 -3.17 -15.35
N ILE A 259 -5.86 -4.04 -16.30
CA ILE A 259 -5.00 -5.17 -16.68
C ILE A 259 -3.63 -4.67 -17.17
N THR A 260 -3.60 -3.68 -18.06
CA THR A 260 -2.34 -3.14 -18.60
C THR A 260 -1.47 -2.49 -17.54
N THR A 261 -2.04 -1.91 -16.49
CA THR A 261 -1.30 -1.37 -15.34
C THR A 261 -0.86 -2.45 -14.36
N LEU A 262 -1.63 -3.53 -14.20
CA LEU A 262 -1.27 -4.64 -13.32
C LEU A 262 -0.11 -5.48 -13.86
N ILE A 263 0.05 -5.61 -15.18
CA ILE A 263 1.13 -6.42 -15.78
C ILE A 263 2.54 -5.95 -15.34
N PRO A 264 2.92 -4.66 -15.46
CA PRO A 264 4.20 -4.18 -14.95
C PRO A 264 4.35 -4.36 -13.43
N LEU A 265 3.27 -4.18 -12.66
CA LEU A 265 3.30 -4.35 -11.21
C LEU A 265 3.53 -5.81 -10.81
N LEU A 266 2.91 -6.76 -11.51
CA LEU A 266 3.18 -8.19 -11.33
C LEU A 266 4.63 -8.53 -11.66
N SER A 267 5.21 -7.94 -12.70
CA SER A 267 6.64 -8.09 -13.00
C SER A 267 7.51 -7.57 -11.85
N LEU A 268 7.17 -6.42 -11.25
CA LEU A 268 7.89 -5.89 -10.09
C LEU A 268 7.71 -6.74 -8.82
N ILE A 269 6.57 -7.40 -8.65
CA ILE A 269 6.33 -8.33 -7.54
C ILE A 269 7.21 -9.58 -7.69
N ILE A 270 7.39 -10.09 -8.91
CA ILE A 270 8.12 -11.34 -9.17
C ILE A 270 9.63 -11.10 -9.25
N PHE A 271 10.06 -10.06 -9.96
CA PHE A 271 11.46 -9.80 -10.30
C PHE A 271 12.04 -8.55 -9.62
N GLY A 272 11.21 -7.76 -8.95
CA GLY A 272 11.64 -6.51 -8.33
C GLY A 272 12.41 -6.71 -7.03
N SER A 273 13.03 -5.64 -6.56
CA SER A 273 13.69 -5.63 -5.26
C SER A 273 12.65 -5.72 -4.12
N TYR A 274 13.07 -6.27 -2.98
CA TYR A 274 12.22 -6.35 -1.79
C TYR A 274 11.61 -5.00 -1.38
N SER A 275 12.34 -3.90 -1.58
CA SER A 275 11.84 -2.56 -1.27
C SER A 275 10.64 -2.15 -2.13
N LEU A 276 10.55 -2.65 -3.37
CA LEU A 276 9.45 -2.38 -4.31
C LEU A 276 8.30 -3.38 -4.16
N PHE A 277 8.51 -4.52 -3.51
CA PHE A 277 7.51 -5.58 -3.37
C PHE A 277 6.21 -5.05 -2.72
N TRP A 278 6.30 -4.48 -1.52
CA TRP A 278 5.13 -3.98 -0.79
C TRP A 278 4.49 -2.74 -1.43
N PHE A 279 5.29 -1.92 -2.11
CA PHE A 279 4.79 -0.85 -2.96
C PHE A 279 3.94 -1.38 -4.10
N SER A 280 4.45 -2.38 -4.83
CA SER A 280 3.74 -2.99 -5.96
C SER A 280 2.47 -3.73 -5.51
N ILE A 281 2.51 -4.41 -4.36
CA ILE A 281 1.33 -5.05 -3.75
C ILE A 281 0.28 -3.98 -3.40
N SER A 282 0.66 -2.89 -2.72
CA SER A 282 -0.29 -1.85 -2.33
C SER A 282 -0.96 -1.20 -3.54
N LEU A 283 -0.16 -0.91 -4.58
CA LEU A 283 -0.66 -0.31 -5.81
C LEU A 283 -1.57 -1.27 -6.59
N SER A 284 -1.20 -2.56 -6.68
CA SER A 284 -2.04 -3.58 -7.32
C SER A 284 -3.38 -3.75 -6.62
N LEU A 285 -3.39 -3.82 -5.29
CA LEU A 285 -4.62 -3.88 -4.50
C LEU A 285 -5.48 -2.63 -4.71
N GLY A 286 -4.85 -1.45 -4.72
CA GLY A 286 -5.55 -0.19 -4.97
C GLY A 286 -6.18 -0.11 -6.36
N ILE A 287 -5.50 -0.60 -7.40
CA ILE A 287 -6.05 -0.66 -8.76
C ILE A 287 -7.23 -1.62 -8.83
N LEU A 288 -7.15 -2.79 -8.21
CA LEU A 288 -8.26 -3.76 -8.17
C LEU A 288 -9.48 -3.20 -7.45
N ILE A 289 -9.28 -2.60 -6.27
CA ILE A 289 -10.33 -1.99 -5.47
C ILE A 289 -10.93 -0.78 -6.20
N GLY A 290 -10.09 0.08 -6.79
CA GLY A 290 -10.50 1.25 -7.56
C GLY A 290 -11.29 0.88 -8.82
N SER A 291 -10.89 -0.18 -9.52
CA SER A 291 -11.67 -0.70 -10.66
C SER A 291 -13.02 -1.24 -10.24
N TYR A 292 -13.07 -1.98 -9.12
CA TYR A 292 -14.33 -2.44 -8.54
C TYR A 292 -15.23 -1.27 -8.17
N SER A 293 -14.71 -0.29 -7.43
CA SER A 293 -15.49 0.85 -6.95
C SER A 293 -15.99 1.72 -8.09
N SER A 294 -15.15 2.01 -9.08
CA SER A 294 -15.49 2.84 -10.24
C SER A 294 -16.55 2.19 -11.14
N ILE A 295 -16.47 0.86 -11.37
CA ILE A 295 -17.40 0.15 -12.25
C ILE A 295 -18.72 -0.16 -11.55
N LEU A 296 -18.68 -0.57 -10.29
CA LEU A 296 -19.83 -1.10 -9.59
C LEU A 296 -20.37 -0.16 -8.52
N LEU A 297 -19.53 0.33 -7.60
CA LEU A 297 -19.98 1.09 -6.45
C LEU A 297 -20.42 2.51 -6.84
N ALA A 298 -19.58 3.28 -7.52
CA ALA A 298 -19.85 4.68 -7.86
C ALA A 298 -21.12 4.85 -8.72
N PRO A 299 -21.34 4.05 -9.79
CA PRO A 299 -22.60 4.12 -10.54
C PRO A 299 -23.82 3.64 -9.75
N SER A 300 -23.64 2.70 -8.80
CA SER A 300 -24.75 2.21 -7.96
C SER A 300 -25.34 3.29 -7.05
N PHE A 301 -24.56 4.31 -6.68
CA PHE A 301 -25.07 5.49 -5.96
C PHE A 301 -26.01 6.36 -6.82
N LEU A 302 -25.86 6.33 -8.15
CA LEU A 302 -26.70 7.08 -9.06
C LEU A 302 -28.06 6.40 -9.33
N ILE A 303 -28.16 5.07 -9.18
CA ILE A 303 -29.38 4.31 -9.41
C ILE A 303 -30.43 4.68 -8.36
N ASN A 304 -31.58 5.20 -8.81
CA ASN A 304 -32.73 5.47 -7.94
C ASN A 304 -33.49 4.17 -7.69
N GLU A 305 -34.14 4.07 -6.54
CA GLU A 305 -35.03 2.96 -6.20
C GLU A 305 -36.31 2.97 -7.02
#